data_9012f3e4dc182e7af9a862087c03f4ea
#
_entry.id   9012f3e4dc182e7af9a862087c03f4ea
#
_cell.length_a   1.000
_cell.length_b   1.000
_cell.length_c   1.000
_cell.angle_alpha   90.00
_cell.angle_beta   90.00
_cell.angle_gamma   90.00
#
_symmetry.space_group_name_H-M   'P 1'
#
loop_
_entity.id
_entity.type
_entity.pdbx_description
1 polymer ?
#
loop_
_entity_poly.entity_id
_entity_poly.type
_entity_poly.pdbx_seq_one_letter_code
_entity_poly.pdbx_strand_id
1 'polypeptide(L)'
;YFCLGSGPRYGIAAEAMLKMKEMSLTSAEPFHVMEFRHGPKSMIDSETVVIGLLSDSGWSAEMAVIDEMKALGATTITLGTRPDADFVPPSGASSLVYAMPVLQWLARQRAVVKGIDPDHPRNLEQVIRLPALHL
;
A
#
# COMPACT_ATOMS: atom_id res chain seq x y z
N TYR A 1 2.48 -3.61 -7.83
CA TYR A 1 2.53 -2.72 -6.66
C TYR A 1 3.03 -3.48 -5.45
N PHE A 2 3.92 -2.88 -4.69
CA PHE A 2 4.35 -3.41 -3.38
C PHE A 2 4.02 -2.39 -2.30
N CYS A 3 3.34 -2.84 -1.24
CA CYS A 3 2.97 -2.02 -0.11
C CYS A 3 3.83 -2.40 1.09
N LEU A 4 4.73 -1.53 1.51
CA LEU A 4 5.72 -1.82 2.54
C LEU A 4 5.36 -1.13 3.85
N GLY A 5 5.36 -1.88 4.95
CA GLY A 5 5.12 -1.33 6.29
C GLY A 5 5.59 -2.28 7.38
N SER A 6 6.10 -1.74 8.49
CA SER A 6 6.59 -2.54 9.60
C SER A 6 5.71 -2.37 10.86
N GLY A 7 5.63 -3.40 11.69
CA GLY A 7 4.78 -3.39 12.88
C GLY A 7 3.30 -3.13 12.53
N PRO A 8 2.62 -2.20 13.22
CA PRO A 8 1.21 -1.88 12.92
C PRO A 8 0.97 -1.39 11.49
N ARG A 9 1.99 -0.81 10.85
CA ARG A 9 1.93 -0.34 9.45
C ARG A 9 1.83 -1.48 8.44
N TYR A 10 2.25 -2.69 8.80
CA TYR A 10 2.05 -3.87 7.95
C TYR A 10 0.55 -4.16 7.74
N GLY A 11 -0.27 -4.01 8.77
CA GLY A 11 -1.73 -4.14 8.64
C GLY A 11 -2.32 -3.13 7.65
N ILE A 12 -1.83 -1.89 7.66
CA ILE A 12 -2.22 -0.85 6.69
C ILE A 12 -1.71 -1.18 5.28
N ALA A 13 -0.49 -1.72 5.16
CA ALA A 13 0.04 -2.17 3.86
C ALA A 13 -0.79 -3.33 3.27
N ALA A 14 -1.23 -4.26 4.12
CA ALA A 14 -2.13 -5.35 3.71
C ALA A 14 -3.50 -4.82 3.25
N GLU A 15 -4.06 -3.83 3.94
CA GLU A 15 -5.30 -3.17 3.51
C GLU A 15 -5.12 -2.39 2.20
N ALA A 16 -4.00 -1.69 2.02
CA ALA A 16 -3.67 -1.02 0.76
C ALA A 16 -3.62 -2.01 -0.41
N MET A 17 -2.97 -3.15 -0.22
CA MET A 17 -2.95 -4.25 -1.19
C MET A 17 -4.36 -4.71 -1.54
N LEU A 18 -5.22 -4.90 -0.51
CA LEU A 18 -6.60 -5.34 -0.71
C LEU A 18 -7.38 -4.32 -1.55
N LYS A 19 -7.29 -3.03 -1.21
CA LYS A 19 -7.94 -1.95 -1.98
C LYS A 19 -7.46 -1.87 -3.42
N MET A 20 -6.16 -2.07 -3.68
CA MET A 20 -5.64 -2.14 -5.04
C MET A 20 -6.26 -3.30 -5.85
N LYS A 21 -6.41 -4.46 -5.23
CA LYS A 21 -7.02 -5.64 -5.88
C LYS A 21 -8.51 -5.45 -6.11
N GLU A 22 -9.26 -5.03 -5.09
CA GLU A 22 -10.70 -4.89 -5.15
C GLU A 22 -11.15 -3.77 -6.09
N MET A 23 -10.63 -2.56 -5.87
CA MET A 23 -11.09 -1.36 -6.57
C MET A 23 -10.52 -1.24 -7.99
N SER A 24 -9.29 -1.68 -8.22
CA SER A 24 -8.58 -1.41 -9.47
C SER A 24 -8.10 -2.65 -10.22
N LEU A 25 -8.38 -3.86 -9.73
CA LEU A 25 -7.89 -5.11 -10.32
C LEU A 25 -6.36 -5.05 -10.59
N THR A 26 -5.65 -4.44 -9.66
CA THR A 26 -4.20 -4.26 -9.77
C THR A 26 -3.50 -5.26 -8.86
N SER A 27 -2.51 -5.98 -9.40
CA SER A 27 -1.67 -6.87 -8.61
C SER A 27 -0.89 -6.05 -7.59
N ALA A 28 -1.02 -6.40 -6.32
CA ALA A 28 -0.34 -5.75 -5.22
C ALA A 28 -0.03 -6.75 -4.11
N GLU A 29 1.09 -6.57 -3.42
CA GLU A 29 1.52 -7.44 -2.33
C GLU A 29 2.06 -6.62 -1.15
N PRO A 30 1.75 -7.00 0.11
CA PRO A 30 2.28 -6.35 1.29
C PRO A 30 3.54 -7.06 1.77
N PHE A 31 4.52 -6.29 2.24
CA PHE A 31 5.73 -6.82 2.89
C PHE A 31 6.14 -5.97 4.08
N HIS A 32 6.86 -6.59 5.02
CA HIS A 32 7.65 -5.83 5.97
C HIS A 32 8.82 -5.14 5.25
N VAL A 33 9.07 -3.86 5.59
CA VAL A 33 10.02 -3.03 4.84
C VAL A 33 11.40 -3.70 4.73
N MET A 34 11.93 -4.20 5.85
CA MET A 34 13.28 -4.80 5.87
C MET A 34 13.33 -6.15 5.17
N GLU A 35 12.26 -6.94 5.24
CA GLU A 35 12.19 -8.26 4.60
C GLU A 35 12.14 -8.17 3.08
N PHE A 36 11.64 -7.07 2.53
CA PHE A 36 11.54 -6.85 1.09
C PHE A 36 12.89 -6.98 0.38
N ARG A 37 13.99 -6.66 1.06
CA ARG A 37 15.35 -6.79 0.54
C ARG A 37 15.78 -8.22 0.26
N HIS A 38 15.16 -9.21 0.91
CA HIS A 38 15.60 -10.60 0.94
C HIS A 38 14.89 -11.49 -0.08
N GLY A 39 14.65 -10.99 -1.27
CA GLY A 39 14.03 -11.74 -2.37
C GLY A 39 13.09 -10.89 -3.21
N PRO A 40 12.00 -10.34 -2.66
CA PRO A 40 10.98 -9.61 -3.42
C PRO A 40 11.55 -8.43 -4.25
N LYS A 41 12.63 -7.79 -3.78
CA LYS A 41 13.29 -6.70 -4.53
C LYS A 41 13.78 -7.12 -5.92
N SER A 42 14.00 -8.41 -6.17
CA SER A 42 14.38 -8.91 -7.49
C SER A 42 13.31 -8.70 -8.57
N MET A 43 12.07 -8.41 -8.16
CA MET A 43 10.95 -8.14 -9.05
C MET A 43 10.78 -6.66 -9.40
N ILE A 44 11.67 -5.80 -8.91
CA ILE A 44 11.61 -4.36 -9.17
C ILE A 44 12.06 -4.05 -10.59
N ASP A 45 11.23 -3.28 -11.29
CA ASP A 45 11.48 -2.72 -12.61
C ASP A 45 10.89 -1.31 -12.73
N SER A 46 10.96 -0.72 -13.92
CA SER A 46 10.47 0.64 -14.20
C SER A 46 8.93 0.77 -14.20
N GLU A 47 8.20 -0.34 -14.22
CA GLU A 47 6.72 -0.35 -14.13
C GLU A 47 6.23 -0.58 -12.69
N THR A 48 7.16 -0.89 -11.79
CA THR A 48 6.86 -1.18 -10.39
C THR A 48 6.57 0.10 -9.60
N VAL A 49 5.54 0.05 -8.77
CA VAL A 49 5.23 1.08 -7.78
C VAL A 49 5.42 0.51 -6.38
N VAL A 50 6.23 1.18 -5.57
CA VAL A 50 6.49 0.85 -4.17
C VAL A 50 5.90 1.91 -3.27
N ILE A 51 4.99 1.52 -2.38
CA ILE A 51 4.36 2.40 -1.41
C ILE A 51 4.96 2.09 -0.03
N GLY A 52 5.67 3.04 0.55
CA GLY A 52 6.33 2.91 1.87
C GLY A 52 5.55 3.62 2.96
N LEU A 53 5.11 2.86 3.97
CA LEU A 53 4.50 3.36 5.21
C LEU A 53 5.57 3.44 6.28
N LEU A 54 6.22 4.60 6.40
CA LEU A 54 7.44 4.77 7.18
C LEU A 54 7.16 5.06 8.66
N SER A 55 7.92 4.44 9.54
CA SER A 55 7.85 4.61 10.98
C SER A 55 8.85 5.65 11.48
N ASP A 56 8.50 6.38 12.54
CA ASP A 56 9.44 7.34 13.14
C ASP A 56 10.69 6.69 13.71
N SER A 57 10.53 5.52 14.33
CA SER A 57 11.63 4.77 14.95
C SER A 57 12.54 4.08 13.94
N GLY A 58 12.00 3.65 12.79
CA GLY A 58 12.74 2.96 11.74
C GLY A 58 13.10 3.82 10.54
N TRP A 59 12.79 5.12 10.59
CA TRP A 59 12.81 6.01 9.43
C TRP A 59 14.04 5.85 8.52
N SER A 60 15.22 6.02 9.07
CA SER A 60 16.46 6.01 8.28
C SER A 60 16.71 4.68 7.58
N ALA A 61 16.42 3.56 8.26
CA ALA A 61 16.57 2.23 7.69
C ALA A 61 15.50 1.91 6.65
N GLU A 62 14.25 2.31 6.92
CA GLU A 62 13.11 2.12 6.02
C GLU A 62 13.25 2.99 4.77
N MET A 63 13.65 4.25 4.93
CA MET A 63 13.91 5.15 3.81
C MET A 63 15.04 4.65 2.91
N ALA A 64 16.11 4.10 3.49
CA ALA A 64 17.18 3.48 2.71
C ALA A 64 16.68 2.31 1.83
N VAL A 65 15.66 1.57 2.27
CA VAL A 65 15.01 0.55 1.41
C VAL A 65 14.26 1.20 0.26
N ILE A 66 13.51 2.28 0.53
CA ILE A 66 12.78 3.02 -0.52
C ILE A 66 13.74 3.58 -1.56
N ASP A 67 14.84 4.20 -1.12
CA ASP A 67 15.86 4.75 -2.01
C ASP A 67 16.52 3.66 -2.86
N GLU A 68 16.76 2.48 -2.29
CA GLU A 68 17.26 1.31 -3.02
C GLU A 68 16.27 0.89 -4.12
N MET A 69 14.96 0.83 -3.83
CA MET A 69 13.94 0.48 -4.82
C MET A 69 13.83 1.53 -5.93
N LYS A 70 13.93 2.79 -5.56
CA LYS A 70 13.97 3.91 -6.51
C LYS A 70 15.18 3.82 -7.43
N ALA A 71 16.36 3.48 -6.89
CA ALA A 71 17.58 3.28 -7.68
C ALA A 71 17.48 2.09 -8.65
N LEU A 72 16.66 1.08 -8.35
CA LEU A 72 16.36 -0.04 -9.24
C LEU A 72 15.31 0.30 -10.31
N GLY A 73 14.74 1.50 -10.30
CA GLY A 73 13.81 1.99 -11.32
C GLY A 73 12.36 2.09 -10.89
N ALA A 74 11.99 1.68 -9.66
CA ALA A 74 10.62 1.78 -9.19
C ALA A 74 10.16 3.24 -9.02
N THR A 75 8.88 3.49 -9.26
CA THR A 75 8.19 4.67 -8.75
C THR A 75 7.90 4.46 -7.26
N THR A 76 8.34 5.39 -6.41
CA THR A 76 8.14 5.29 -4.95
C THR A 76 7.17 6.34 -4.46
N ILE A 77 6.32 5.96 -3.50
CA ILE A 77 5.39 6.84 -2.78
C ILE A 77 5.58 6.56 -1.29
N THR A 78 5.82 7.59 -0.50
CA THR A 78 6.08 7.47 0.94
C THR A 78 5.03 8.18 1.77
N LEU A 79 4.58 7.53 2.83
CA LEU A 79 3.68 8.08 3.84
C LEU A 79 4.37 8.00 5.21
N GLY A 80 4.46 9.11 5.89
CA GLY A 80 5.11 9.17 7.20
C GLY A 80 4.98 10.53 7.85
N THR A 81 5.52 10.70 9.05
CA THR A 81 5.36 11.92 9.85
C THR A 81 6.45 12.96 9.56
N ARG A 82 7.50 12.60 8.86
CA ARG A 82 8.61 13.53 8.57
C ARG A 82 8.37 14.29 7.27
N PRO A 83 8.92 15.53 7.17
CA PRO A 83 8.69 16.43 6.03
C PRO A 83 9.21 15.92 4.68
N ASP A 84 10.10 14.94 4.70
CA ASP A 84 10.69 14.29 3.52
C ASP A 84 9.84 13.11 2.98
N ALA A 85 8.69 12.80 3.62
CA ALA A 85 7.70 11.92 3.03
C ALA A 85 6.83 12.67 1.99
N ASP A 86 6.35 11.94 0.98
CA ASP A 86 5.43 12.51 -0.02
C ASP A 86 4.07 12.89 0.58
N PHE A 87 3.61 12.13 1.59
CA PHE A 87 2.38 12.41 2.33
C PHE A 87 2.65 12.45 3.84
N VAL A 88 2.43 13.62 4.41
CA VAL A 88 2.60 13.89 5.85
C VAL A 88 1.23 14.17 6.47
N PRO A 89 0.83 13.45 7.54
CA PRO A 89 -0.43 13.72 8.22
C PRO A 89 -0.42 15.10 8.89
N PRO A 90 -1.59 15.73 9.07
CA PRO A 90 -1.70 16.93 9.88
C PRO A 90 -1.16 16.73 11.30
N SER A 91 -0.65 17.78 11.92
CA SER A 91 -0.16 17.75 13.30
C SER A 91 -1.22 17.19 14.26
N GLY A 92 -0.83 16.23 15.10
CA GLY A 92 -1.72 15.57 16.04
C GLY A 92 -2.57 14.44 15.47
N ALA A 93 -2.57 14.22 14.14
CA ALA A 93 -3.26 13.08 13.55
C ALA A 93 -2.44 11.80 13.68
N SER A 94 -3.14 10.68 13.92
CA SER A 94 -2.51 9.36 13.84
C SER A 94 -2.08 9.06 12.41
N SER A 95 -0.80 8.84 12.18
CA SER A 95 -0.27 8.51 10.86
C SER A 95 -0.88 7.23 10.27
N LEU A 96 -1.26 6.27 11.11
CA LEU A 96 -1.92 5.03 10.69
C LEU A 96 -3.32 5.30 10.13
N VAL A 97 -4.11 6.09 10.86
CA VAL A 97 -5.49 6.42 10.43
C VAL A 97 -5.45 7.31 9.19
N TYR A 98 -4.53 8.26 9.13
CA TYR A 98 -4.41 9.17 7.99
C TYR A 98 -3.94 8.49 6.71
N ALA A 99 -3.18 7.41 6.80
CA ALA A 99 -2.73 6.66 5.64
C ALA A 99 -3.90 6.03 4.86
N MET A 100 -4.95 5.59 5.55
CA MET A 100 -6.07 4.88 4.92
C MET A 100 -6.77 5.67 3.80
N PRO A 101 -7.27 6.91 4.01
CA PRO A 101 -7.92 7.65 2.93
C PRO A 101 -6.97 7.95 1.76
N VAL A 102 -5.67 8.14 2.01
CA VAL A 102 -4.67 8.35 0.95
C VAL A 102 -4.54 7.08 0.08
N LEU A 103 -4.45 5.92 0.70
CA LEU A 103 -4.32 4.63 0.01
C LEU A 103 -5.60 4.25 -0.74
N GLN A 104 -6.77 4.50 -0.16
CA GLN A 104 -8.07 4.31 -0.82
C GLN A 104 -8.21 5.24 -2.03
N TRP A 105 -7.82 6.49 -1.89
CA TRP A 105 -7.84 7.44 -2.99
C TRP A 105 -6.89 7.02 -4.13
N LEU A 106 -5.70 6.53 -3.80
CA LEU A 106 -4.74 6.01 -4.77
C LEU A 106 -5.33 4.81 -5.55
N ALA A 107 -5.95 3.85 -4.85
CA ALA A 107 -6.61 2.71 -5.48
C ALA A 107 -7.76 3.14 -6.40
N ARG A 108 -8.57 4.13 -5.95
CA ARG A 108 -9.63 4.73 -6.77
C ARG A 108 -9.07 5.39 -8.03
N GLN A 109 -8.03 6.19 -7.92
CA GLN A 109 -7.40 6.84 -9.09
C GLN A 109 -6.87 5.80 -10.07
N ARG A 110 -6.26 4.72 -9.56
CA ARG A 110 -5.82 3.60 -10.41
C ARG A 110 -6.98 2.94 -11.14
N ALA A 111 -8.12 2.76 -10.49
CA ALA A 111 -9.34 2.25 -11.12
C ALA A 111 -9.81 3.15 -12.26
N VAL A 112 -9.88 4.47 -12.02
CA VAL A 112 -10.27 5.46 -13.03
C VAL A 112 -9.35 5.41 -14.25
N VAL A 113 -8.02 5.38 -14.05
CA VAL A 113 -7.04 5.28 -15.14
C VAL A 113 -7.23 4.00 -15.96
N LYS A 114 -7.65 2.89 -15.32
CA LYS A 114 -7.93 1.61 -15.99
C LYS A 114 -9.34 1.53 -16.59
N GLY A 115 -10.19 2.55 -16.43
CA GLY A 115 -11.59 2.53 -16.88
C GLY A 115 -12.45 1.53 -16.09
N ILE A 116 -12.10 1.26 -14.83
CA ILE A 116 -12.82 0.35 -13.93
C ILE A 116 -13.67 1.19 -12.98
N ASP A 117 -14.93 0.77 -12.76
CA ASP A 117 -15.80 1.35 -11.75
C ASP A 117 -15.46 0.74 -10.39
N PRO A 118 -14.90 1.51 -9.43
CA PRO A 118 -14.53 1.00 -8.12
C PRO A 118 -15.75 0.69 -7.22
N ASP A 119 -16.93 1.22 -7.54
CA ASP A 119 -18.16 0.99 -6.78
C ASP A 119 -18.86 -0.33 -7.19
N HIS A 120 -18.46 -0.89 -8.33
CA HIS A 120 -18.95 -2.18 -8.84
C HIS A 120 -17.78 -3.12 -9.14
N PRO A 121 -17.07 -3.59 -8.09
CA PRO A 121 -15.90 -4.45 -8.27
C PRO A 121 -16.30 -5.80 -8.86
N ARG A 122 -15.49 -6.29 -9.80
CA ARG A 122 -15.75 -7.56 -10.49
C ARG A 122 -15.76 -8.73 -9.50
N ASN A 123 -16.75 -9.61 -9.64
CA ASN A 123 -16.89 -10.84 -8.85
C ASN A 123 -17.07 -10.62 -7.33
N LEU A 124 -17.40 -9.41 -6.90
CA LEU A 124 -17.71 -9.12 -5.51
C LEU A 124 -19.17 -8.69 -5.37
N GLU A 125 -19.82 -9.19 -4.34
CA GLU A 125 -21.17 -8.80 -3.94
C GLU A 125 -21.09 -7.92 -2.69
N GLN A 126 -22.05 -7.00 -2.53
CA GLN A 126 -22.10 -6.11 -1.36
C GLN A 126 -22.24 -6.84 -0.03
N VAL A 127 -22.81 -8.05 -0.06
CA VAL A 127 -23.04 -8.87 1.13
C VAL A 127 -22.69 -10.32 0.85
N ILE A 128 -21.71 -10.84 1.57
CA ILE A 128 -21.41 -12.28 1.58
C ILE A 128 -22.41 -12.97 2.51
N ARG A 129 -23.27 -13.83 1.95
CA ARG A 129 -24.16 -14.68 2.74
C ARG A 129 -23.45 -15.99 3.03
N LEU A 130 -23.18 -16.27 4.29
CA LEU A 130 -22.69 -17.58 4.69
C LEU A 130 -23.84 -18.61 4.53
N PRO A 131 -23.54 -19.84 4.02
CA PRO A 131 -24.52 -20.89 3.99
C PRO A 131 -25.01 -21.18 5.41
N ALA A 132 -26.32 -21.45 5.56
CA ALA A 132 -26.87 -21.85 6.85
C ALA A 132 -26.12 -23.10 7.34
N LEU A 133 -25.49 -22.99 8.52
CA LEU A 133 -24.93 -24.17 9.19
C LEU A 133 -26.12 -25.06 9.59
N HIS A 134 -26.27 -26.18 8.89
CA HIS A 134 -27.15 -27.26 9.37
C HIS A 134 -26.40 -27.93 10.53
N LEU A 135 -26.72 -27.51 11.78
CA LEU A 135 -26.35 -28.21 13.01
C LEU A 135 -27.20 -29.46 13.17
#